data_700b17b0fe701564f10dc9bd5446c953
#
_entry.id   700b17b0fe701564f10dc9bd5446c953
#
_cell.length_a   1.000
_cell.length_b   1.000
_cell.length_c   1.000
_cell.angle_alpha   90.00
_cell.angle_beta   90.00
_cell.angle_gamma   90.00
#
_symmetry.space_group_name_H-M   'P 1'
#
loop_
_entity.id
_entity.type
_entity.pdbx_description
1 polymer ?
#
loop_
_entity_poly.entity_id
_entity_poly.type
_entity_poly.pdbx_seq_one_letter_code
_entity_poly.pdbx_strand_id
1 'polypeptide(L)'
;MLAQNVAAEIRRAISRGEFSPGQKLNEVALAERFGVSRNTLREAFAMLTSEGLCERIPNRGVFLATPSPDFVTDTYRARAAIEPAALLWGEHLDVDRLHELNEEAREAITQDDDDLVAAINQTFHHVVLSAMGSKTLGDTMDQLDAFLRLATLPIVQRTPTFNRQFITVNERLVEMLVEGRRQEASDYLQASLEEQGRIVNELIAKINDGEPI
;
A
#
# COMPACT_ATOMS: atom_id res chain seq x y z
N MET A 1 9.55 -20.58 7.68
CA MET A 1 9.25 -20.55 6.23
C MET A 1 7.75 -20.61 5.92
N LEU A 2 6.99 -21.63 6.33
CA LEU A 2 5.55 -21.73 5.93
C LEU A 2 4.69 -20.59 6.51
N ALA A 3 4.82 -20.28 7.79
CA ALA A 3 4.09 -19.18 8.43
C ALA A 3 4.43 -17.80 7.83
N GLN A 4 5.69 -17.56 7.45
CA GLN A 4 6.10 -16.35 6.75
C GLN A 4 5.42 -16.21 5.37
N ASN A 5 5.33 -17.31 4.62
CA ASN A 5 4.64 -17.30 3.33
C ASN A 5 3.14 -17.00 3.50
N VAL A 6 2.52 -17.59 4.53
CA VAL A 6 1.10 -17.33 4.84
C VAL A 6 0.89 -15.87 5.26
N ALA A 7 1.79 -15.30 6.08
CA ALA A 7 1.72 -13.89 6.45
C ALA A 7 1.85 -12.97 5.21
N ALA A 8 2.79 -13.29 4.29
CA ALA A 8 2.94 -12.57 3.03
C ALA A 8 1.67 -12.67 2.15
N GLU A 9 1.06 -13.85 2.03
CA GLU A 9 -0.19 -14.01 1.27
C GLU A 9 -1.36 -13.23 1.90
N ILE A 10 -1.44 -13.18 3.24
CA ILE A 10 -2.47 -12.37 3.93
C ILE A 10 -2.22 -10.88 3.67
N ARG A 11 -0.96 -10.37 3.73
CA ARG A 11 -0.63 -8.99 3.37
C ARG A 11 -1.08 -8.66 1.96
N ARG A 12 -0.73 -9.49 0.98
CA ARG A 12 -1.17 -9.29 -0.41
C ARG A 12 -2.70 -9.29 -0.55
N ALA A 13 -3.40 -10.16 0.18
CA ALA A 13 -4.87 -10.17 0.16
C ALA A 13 -5.45 -8.89 0.78
N ILE A 14 -4.82 -8.34 1.83
CA ILE A 14 -5.17 -7.03 2.39
C ILE A 14 -4.94 -5.92 1.35
N SER A 15 -3.77 -5.90 0.70
CA SER A 15 -3.43 -4.90 -0.34
C SER A 15 -4.40 -4.94 -1.52
N ARG A 16 -4.91 -6.12 -1.88
CA ARG A 16 -5.98 -6.26 -2.90
C ARG A 16 -7.38 -5.85 -2.42
N GLY A 17 -7.53 -5.46 -1.14
CA GLY A 17 -8.81 -5.04 -0.58
C GLY A 17 -9.79 -6.18 -0.27
N GLU A 18 -9.30 -7.42 -0.17
CA GLU A 18 -10.14 -8.59 0.16
C GLU A 18 -10.65 -8.58 1.61
N PHE A 19 -10.09 -7.70 2.43
CA PHE A 19 -10.42 -7.55 3.84
C PHE A 19 -10.70 -6.09 4.20
N SER A 20 -11.51 -5.87 5.24
CA SER A 20 -11.84 -4.54 5.75
C SER A 20 -11.14 -4.24 7.09
N PRO A 21 -10.85 -2.96 7.41
CA PRO A 21 -10.36 -2.57 8.73
C PRO A 21 -11.29 -3.08 9.85
N GLY A 22 -10.71 -3.56 10.93
CA GLY A 22 -11.46 -4.10 12.07
C GLY A 22 -12.16 -5.45 11.80
N GLN A 23 -12.01 -6.04 10.62
CA GLN A 23 -12.62 -7.33 10.29
C GLN A 23 -12.03 -8.45 11.13
N LYS A 24 -12.91 -9.29 11.70
CA LYS A 24 -12.48 -10.53 12.39
C LYS A 24 -11.95 -11.54 11.40
N LEU A 25 -10.74 -12.06 11.65
CA LEU A 25 -10.13 -13.11 10.85
C LEU A 25 -10.59 -14.49 11.36
N ASN A 26 -11.27 -15.25 10.49
CA ASN A 26 -11.73 -16.59 10.82
C ASN A 26 -10.58 -17.60 10.64
N GLU A 27 -10.02 -18.09 11.77
CA GLU A 27 -8.90 -19.04 11.76
C GLU A 27 -9.20 -20.33 10.97
N VAL A 28 -10.43 -20.83 11.02
CA VAL A 28 -10.79 -22.10 10.34
C VAL A 28 -10.84 -21.88 8.83
N ALA A 29 -11.59 -20.88 8.39
CA ALA A 29 -11.73 -20.57 6.97
C ALA A 29 -10.40 -20.17 6.32
N LEU A 30 -9.55 -19.39 7.01
CA LEU A 30 -8.26 -18.99 6.47
C LEU A 30 -7.24 -20.12 6.46
N ALA A 31 -7.24 -21.01 7.46
CA ALA A 31 -6.40 -22.21 7.44
C ALA A 31 -6.75 -23.12 6.26
N GLU A 32 -8.04 -23.29 5.98
CA GLU A 32 -8.54 -24.05 4.82
C GLU A 32 -8.16 -23.36 3.51
N ARG A 33 -8.41 -22.05 3.40
CA ARG A 33 -8.09 -21.24 2.20
C ARG A 33 -6.61 -21.32 1.82
N PHE A 34 -5.70 -21.24 2.80
CA PHE A 34 -4.25 -21.27 2.57
C PHE A 34 -3.66 -22.69 2.62
N GLY A 35 -4.47 -23.74 2.87
CA GLY A 35 -4.02 -25.12 2.90
C GLY A 35 -3.01 -25.42 4.03
N VAL A 36 -3.13 -24.76 5.20
CA VAL A 36 -2.19 -24.86 6.30
C VAL A 36 -2.85 -25.30 7.61
N SER A 37 -2.03 -25.76 8.57
CA SER A 37 -2.52 -26.05 9.91
C SER A 37 -2.94 -24.76 10.64
N ARG A 38 -3.89 -24.88 11.58
CA ARG A 38 -4.27 -23.76 12.45
C ARG A 38 -3.10 -23.21 13.27
N ASN A 39 -2.11 -24.04 13.62
CA ASN A 39 -0.91 -23.58 14.32
C ASN A 39 -0.05 -22.70 13.41
N THR A 40 0.19 -23.12 12.17
CA THR A 40 0.91 -22.32 11.18
C THR A 40 0.22 -20.97 10.92
N LEU A 41 -1.13 -20.97 10.83
CA LEU A 41 -1.89 -19.74 10.68
C LEU A 41 -1.77 -18.81 11.90
N ARG A 42 -1.77 -19.37 13.13
CA ARG A 42 -1.57 -18.60 14.36
C ARG A 42 -0.18 -17.98 14.45
N GLU A 43 0.84 -18.67 13.97
CA GLU A 43 2.19 -18.12 13.83
C GLU A 43 2.22 -16.96 12.84
N ALA A 44 1.54 -17.10 11.68
CA ALA A 44 1.39 -16.01 10.72
C ALA A 44 0.65 -14.80 11.32
N PHE A 45 -0.45 -15.04 12.07
CA PHE A 45 -1.14 -13.97 12.78
C PHE A 45 -0.29 -13.30 13.86
N ALA A 46 0.58 -14.03 14.56
CA ALA A 46 1.50 -13.45 15.52
C ALA A 46 2.51 -12.51 14.83
N MET A 47 2.98 -12.87 13.63
CA MET A 47 3.83 -12.01 12.81
C MET A 47 3.08 -10.74 12.38
N LEU A 48 1.88 -10.88 11.79
CA LEU A 48 1.05 -9.74 11.38
C LEU A 48 0.66 -8.84 12.56
N THR A 49 0.52 -9.42 13.76
CA THR A 49 0.27 -8.65 14.98
C THR A 49 1.52 -7.87 15.42
N SER A 50 2.71 -8.47 15.32
CA SER A 50 3.97 -7.76 15.62
C SER A 50 4.28 -6.65 14.61
N GLU A 51 3.77 -6.79 13.40
CA GLU A 51 3.83 -5.77 12.35
C GLU A 51 2.75 -4.67 12.55
N GLY A 52 1.75 -4.87 13.41
CA GLY A 52 0.64 -3.93 13.61
C GLY A 52 -0.54 -4.09 12.64
N LEU A 53 -0.46 -5.04 11.69
CA LEU A 53 -1.57 -5.31 10.73
C LEU A 53 -2.75 -6.03 11.37
N CYS A 54 -2.51 -6.71 12.49
CA CYS A 54 -3.55 -7.43 13.22
C CYS A 54 -3.53 -7.05 14.71
N GLU A 55 -4.68 -7.19 15.34
CA GLU A 55 -4.85 -7.05 16.79
C GLU A 55 -5.42 -8.35 17.35
N ARG A 56 -4.81 -8.84 18.44
CA ARG A 56 -5.35 -9.98 19.18
C ARG A 56 -6.18 -9.49 20.34
N ILE A 57 -7.49 -9.72 20.28
CA ILE A 57 -8.42 -9.37 21.37
C ILE A 57 -8.67 -10.63 22.21
N PRO A 58 -8.33 -10.64 23.53
CA PRO A 58 -8.55 -11.78 24.41
C PRO A 58 -9.98 -12.32 24.31
N ASN A 59 -10.13 -13.63 24.21
CA ASN A 59 -11.41 -14.35 24.07
C ASN A 59 -12.28 -14.00 22.86
N ARG A 60 -11.85 -13.06 21.98
CA ARG A 60 -12.61 -12.65 20.79
C ARG A 60 -11.93 -13.11 19.49
N GLY A 61 -10.61 -13.29 19.50
CA GLY A 61 -9.83 -13.74 18.34
C GLY A 61 -8.87 -12.68 17.78
N VAL A 62 -8.54 -12.82 16.51
CA VAL A 62 -7.67 -11.91 15.76
C VAL A 62 -8.50 -11.07 14.82
N PHE A 63 -8.20 -9.77 14.76
CA PHE A 63 -8.88 -8.79 13.93
C PHE A 63 -7.85 -8.03 13.11
N LEU A 64 -8.21 -7.54 11.95
CA LEU A 64 -7.39 -6.57 11.24
C LEU A 64 -7.37 -5.25 11.99
N ALA A 65 -6.22 -4.58 11.95
CA ALA A 65 -6.07 -3.28 12.54
C ALA A 65 -7.00 -2.25 11.88
N THR A 66 -7.42 -1.26 12.66
CA THR A 66 -8.04 -0.04 12.14
C THR A 66 -6.97 1.05 12.23
N PRO A 67 -6.36 1.48 11.12
CA PRO A 67 -5.27 2.44 11.15
C PRO A 67 -5.68 3.76 11.78
N SER A 68 -4.86 4.26 12.71
CA SER A 68 -5.02 5.59 13.29
C SER A 68 -4.40 6.67 12.40
N PRO A 69 -4.77 7.96 12.55
CA PRO A 69 -4.11 9.06 11.85
C PRO A 69 -2.59 9.10 12.07
N ASP A 70 -2.12 8.82 13.28
CA ASP A 70 -0.68 8.78 13.60
C ASP A 70 0.02 7.68 12.80
N PHE A 71 -0.63 6.54 12.65
CA PHE A 71 -0.12 5.41 11.89
C PHE A 71 -0.03 5.73 10.38
N VAL A 72 -1.05 6.39 9.83
CA VAL A 72 -1.03 6.88 8.43
C VAL A 72 0.12 7.85 8.22
N THR A 73 0.30 8.80 9.14
CA THR A 73 1.40 9.76 9.12
C THR A 73 2.75 9.07 9.10
N ASP A 74 2.95 8.07 9.97
CA ASP A 74 4.21 7.30 10.05
C ASP A 74 4.48 6.52 8.77
N THR A 75 3.45 5.88 8.22
CA THR A 75 3.53 5.13 6.94
C THR A 75 3.97 6.03 5.79
N TYR A 76 3.36 7.21 5.62
CA TYR A 76 3.75 8.14 4.56
C TYR A 76 5.15 8.73 4.78
N ARG A 77 5.57 8.98 6.04
CA ARG A 77 6.94 9.39 6.36
C ARG A 77 7.96 8.32 5.98
N ALA A 78 7.67 7.05 6.25
CA ALA A 78 8.54 5.94 5.84
C ALA A 78 8.68 5.90 4.32
N ARG A 79 7.57 5.98 3.58
CA ARG A 79 7.56 6.03 2.11
C ARG A 79 8.33 7.24 1.57
N ALA A 80 8.10 8.43 2.12
CA ALA A 80 8.80 9.66 1.73
C ALA A 80 10.31 9.63 2.02
N ALA A 81 10.77 8.73 2.89
CA ALA A 81 12.20 8.52 3.11
C ALA A 81 12.83 7.51 2.14
N ILE A 82 12.12 6.40 1.82
CA ILE A 82 12.72 5.27 1.07
C ILE A 82 12.51 5.36 -0.44
N GLU A 83 11.34 5.82 -0.91
CA GLU A 83 11.03 5.83 -2.34
C GLU A 83 11.81 6.93 -3.11
N PRO A 84 11.92 8.18 -2.63
CA PRO A 84 12.77 9.18 -3.25
C PRO A 84 14.25 8.76 -3.31
N ALA A 85 14.73 8.08 -2.27
CA ALA A 85 16.08 7.51 -2.24
C ALA A 85 16.29 6.46 -3.36
N ALA A 86 15.26 5.66 -3.66
CA ALA A 86 15.33 4.70 -4.75
C ALA A 86 15.43 5.37 -6.13
N LEU A 87 14.82 6.52 -6.35
CA LEU A 87 15.00 7.29 -7.57
C LEU A 87 16.44 7.83 -7.73
N LEU A 88 17.11 8.18 -6.63
CA LEU A 88 18.48 8.70 -6.64
C LEU A 88 19.53 7.62 -6.76
N TRP A 89 19.41 6.55 -5.97
CA TRP A 89 20.46 5.57 -5.76
C TRP A 89 20.15 4.18 -6.32
N GLY A 90 18.93 3.98 -6.82
CA GLY A 90 18.55 2.73 -7.47
C GLY A 90 19.35 2.52 -8.77
N GLU A 91 20.06 1.39 -8.85
CA GLU A 91 20.92 1.07 -10.00
C GLU A 91 20.12 0.59 -11.22
N HIS A 92 18.95 0.02 -10.99
CA HIS A 92 18.14 -0.68 -12.00
C HIS A 92 16.71 -0.11 -12.06
N LEU A 93 16.60 1.23 -12.11
CA LEU A 93 15.28 1.87 -12.25
C LEU A 93 14.73 1.62 -13.67
N ASP A 94 13.65 0.87 -13.74
CA ASP A 94 12.98 0.54 -15.00
C ASP A 94 11.98 1.66 -15.38
N VAL A 95 12.52 2.71 -16.03
CA VAL A 95 11.74 3.88 -16.44
C VAL A 95 10.72 3.51 -17.53
N ASP A 96 11.05 2.56 -18.41
CA ASP A 96 10.14 2.08 -19.45
C ASP A 96 8.93 1.40 -18.82
N ARG A 97 9.14 0.55 -17.80
CA ARG A 97 8.06 -0.09 -17.08
C ARG A 97 7.17 0.93 -16.32
N LEU A 98 7.77 1.96 -15.74
CA LEU A 98 7.01 3.05 -15.10
C LEU A 98 6.14 3.80 -16.11
N HIS A 99 6.65 4.01 -17.33
CA HIS A 99 5.87 4.62 -18.42
C HIS A 99 4.70 3.72 -18.82
N GLU A 100 4.95 2.43 -19.06
CA GLU A 100 3.90 1.46 -19.39
C GLU A 100 2.78 1.44 -18.33
N LEU A 101 3.13 1.45 -17.04
CA LEU A 101 2.16 1.49 -15.95
C LEU A 101 1.28 2.75 -15.98
N ASN A 102 1.83 3.91 -16.36
CA ASN A 102 1.02 5.10 -16.53
C ASN A 102 0.04 4.99 -17.70
N GLU A 103 0.43 4.38 -18.82
CA GLU A 103 -0.48 4.11 -19.93
C GLU A 103 -1.58 3.12 -19.55
N GLU A 104 -1.23 2.02 -18.86
CA GLU A 104 -2.19 1.06 -18.32
C GLU A 104 -3.19 1.75 -17.36
N ALA A 105 -2.72 2.68 -16.52
CA ALA A 105 -3.58 3.43 -15.60
C ALA A 105 -4.55 4.37 -16.34
N ARG A 106 -4.09 5.05 -17.41
CA ARG A 106 -4.96 5.87 -18.25
C ARG A 106 -6.05 5.02 -18.91
N GLU A 107 -5.70 3.85 -19.42
CA GLU A 107 -6.67 2.93 -20.02
C GLU A 107 -7.69 2.48 -18.97
N ALA A 108 -7.26 2.09 -17.76
CA ALA A 108 -8.14 1.73 -16.67
C ALA A 108 -9.10 2.88 -16.28
N ILE A 109 -8.62 4.13 -16.27
CA ILE A 109 -9.46 5.31 -16.03
C ILE A 109 -10.55 5.46 -17.11
N THR A 110 -10.21 5.23 -18.39
CA THR A 110 -11.20 5.31 -19.49
C THR A 110 -12.26 4.21 -19.42
N GLN A 111 -11.94 3.10 -18.76
CA GLN A 111 -12.84 1.95 -18.54
C GLN A 111 -13.60 2.04 -17.21
N ASP A 112 -13.41 3.13 -16.43
CA ASP A 112 -13.94 3.30 -15.07
C ASP A 112 -13.55 2.15 -14.11
N ASP A 113 -12.40 1.51 -14.33
CA ASP A 113 -11.85 0.46 -13.46
C ASP A 113 -10.95 1.05 -12.37
N ASP A 114 -11.55 1.63 -11.35
CA ASP A 114 -10.85 2.28 -10.24
C ASP A 114 -10.04 1.31 -9.36
N ASP A 115 -10.45 0.04 -9.30
CA ASP A 115 -9.67 -0.99 -8.58
C ASP A 115 -8.37 -1.31 -9.32
N LEU A 116 -8.42 -1.38 -10.65
CA LEU A 116 -7.22 -1.55 -11.48
C LEU A 116 -6.31 -0.32 -11.38
N VAL A 117 -6.85 0.90 -11.39
CA VAL A 117 -6.07 2.14 -11.18
C VAL A 117 -5.31 2.08 -9.85
N ALA A 118 -5.96 1.64 -8.77
CA ALA A 118 -5.32 1.50 -7.46
C ALA A 118 -4.20 0.44 -7.48
N ALA A 119 -4.43 -0.71 -8.11
CA ALA A 119 -3.44 -1.78 -8.22
C ALA A 119 -2.22 -1.37 -9.05
N ILE A 120 -2.43 -0.64 -10.14
CA ILE A 120 -1.35 -0.10 -10.97
C ILE A 120 -0.53 0.93 -10.19
N ASN A 121 -1.18 1.83 -9.46
CA ASN A 121 -0.48 2.81 -8.62
C ASN A 121 0.40 2.12 -7.57
N GLN A 122 -0.08 1.07 -6.90
CA GLN A 122 0.75 0.26 -6.01
C GLN A 122 1.96 -0.34 -6.74
N THR A 123 1.73 -0.96 -7.91
CA THR A 123 2.79 -1.57 -8.72
C THR A 123 3.85 -0.55 -9.12
N PHE A 124 3.45 0.68 -9.45
CA PHE A 124 4.36 1.79 -9.79
C PHE A 124 5.37 2.03 -8.66
N HIS A 125 4.90 2.18 -7.42
CA HIS A 125 5.76 2.39 -6.26
C HIS A 125 6.66 1.19 -5.94
N HIS A 126 6.17 -0.03 -6.17
CA HIS A 126 7.00 -1.24 -6.08
C HIS A 126 8.13 -1.27 -7.11
N VAL A 127 7.86 -0.88 -8.36
CA VAL A 127 8.90 -0.77 -9.41
C VAL A 127 9.94 0.27 -9.02
N VAL A 128 9.53 1.44 -8.53
CA VAL A 128 10.46 2.46 -8.01
C VAL A 128 11.38 1.86 -6.94
N LEU A 129 10.83 1.22 -5.93
CA LEU A 129 11.63 0.72 -4.81
C LEU A 129 12.46 -0.52 -5.17
N SER A 130 12.03 -1.32 -6.16
CA SER A 130 12.78 -2.49 -6.65
C SER A 130 14.14 -2.13 -7.23
N ALA A 131 14.30 -0.89 -7.73
CA ALA A 131 15.56 -0.35 -8.23
C ALA A 131 16.71 -0.43 -7.21
N MET A 132 16.39 -0.49 -5.91
CA MET A 132 17.37 -0.65 -4.84
C MET A 132 17.94 -2.08 -4.72
N GLY A 133 17.36 -3.08 -5.40
CA GLY A 133 17.80 -4.47 -5.32
C GLY A 133 17.75 -5.09 -3.92
N SER A 134 17.00 -4.49 -3.00
CA SER A 134 16.94 -4.89 -1.58
C SER A 134 15.66 -5.65 -1.26
N LYS A 135 15.78 -6.95 -0.98
CA LYS A 135 14.65 -7.75 -0.51
C LYS A 135 14.01 -7.17 0.75
N THR A 136 14.81 -6.65 1.68
CA THR A 136 14.28 -6.06 2.93
C THR A 136 13.40 -4.85 2.65
N LEU A 137 13.80 -3.98 1.72
CA LEU A 137 12.97 -2.84 1.32
C LEU A 137 11.69 -3.29 0.61
N GLY A 138 11.75 -4.33 -0.22
CA GLY A 138 10.56 -4.93 -0.83
C GLY A 138 9.58 -5.48 0.20
N ASP A 139 10.07 -6.26 1.17
CA ASP A 139 9.24 -6.78 2.27
C ASP A 139 8.62 -5.64 3.11
N THR A 140 9.37 -4.54 3.30
CA THR A 140 8.87 -3.33 4.00
C THR A 140 7.77 -2.66 3.19
N MET A 141 7.94 -2.54 1.87
CA MET A 141 6.93 -1.94 0.99
C MET A 141 5.63 -2.75 1.00
N ASP A 142 5.71 -4.09 0.90
CA ASP A 142 4.55 -4.98 1.02
C ASP A 142 3.77 -4.73 2.33
N GLN A 143 4.47 -4.43 3.43
CA GLN A 143 3.86 -4.10 4.71
C GLN A 143 3.20 -2.73 4.68
N LEU A 144 3.89 -1.70 4.18
CA LEU A 144 3.36 -0.33 4.08
C LEU A 144 2.12 -0.28 3.19
N ASP A 145 2.10 -1.02 2.07
CA ASP A 145 0.95 -1.09 1.17
C ASP A 145 -0.28 -1.73 1.82
N ALA A 146 -0.09 -2.81 2.58
CA ALA A 146 -1.18 -3.42 3.31
C ALA A 146 -1.81 -2.45 4.32
N PHE A 147 -0.98 -1.65 4.99
CA PHE A 147 -1.45 -0.61 5.90
C PHE A 147 -2.20 0.51 5.18
N LEU A 148 -1.61 1.02 4.09
CA LEU A 148 -2.25 2.08 3.31
C LEU A 148 -3.59 1.62 2.77
N ARG A 149 -3.70 0.37 2.31
CA ARG A 149 -4.98 -0.16 1.85
C ARG A 149 -6.02 -0.19 2.96
N LEU A 150 -5.65 -0.63 4.17
CA LEU A 150 -6.57 -0.59 5.31
C LEU A 150 -6.99 0.85 5.65
N ALA A 151 -6.07 1.82 5.55
CA ALA A 151 -6.36 3.22 5.83
C ALA A 151 -7.23 3.86 4.75
N THR A 152 -6.98 3.58 3.48
CA THR A 152 -7.66 4.24 2.35
C THR A 152 -8.96 3.55 1.92
N LEU A 153 -9.20 2.29 2.31
CA LEU A 153 -10.40 1.56 1.92
C LEU A 153 -11.70 2.30 2.27
N PRO A 154 -11.88 2.89 3.47
CA PRO A 154 -13.08 3.67 3.77
C PRO A 154 -13.25 4.93 2.91
N ILE A 155 -12.15 5.50 2.41
CA ILE A 155 -12.15 6.65 1.50
C ILE A 155 -12.61 6.18 0.11
N VAL A 156 -11.98 5.11 -0.43
CA VAL A 156 -12.30 4.55 -1.74
C VAL A 156 -13.75 4.06 -1.81
N GLN A 157 -14.28 3.49 -0.74
CA GLN A 157 -15.69 3.08 -0.68
C GLN A 157 -16.68 4.25 -0.81
N ARG A 158 -16.28 5.48 -0.45
CA ARG A 158 -17.08 6.70 -0.57
C ARG A 158 -16.77 7.48 -1.85
N THR A 159 -15.51 7.44 -2.27
CA THR A 159 -14.99 8.14 -3.44
C THR A 159 -14.14 7.16 -4.26
N PRO A 160 -14.77 6.31 -5.11
CA PRO A 160 -14.04 5.29 -5.88
C PRO A 160 -12.90 5.87 -6.72
N THR A 161 -13.08 7.05 -7.28
CA THR A 161 -12.09 7.75 -8.12
C THR A 161 -10.91 8.34 -7.34
N PHE A 162 -10.83 8.13 -6.02
CA PHE A 162 -9.79 8.73 -5.16
C PHE A 162 -8.36 8.51 -5.68
N ASN A 163 -8.07 7.32 -6.20
CA ASN A 163 -6.72 6.99 -6.66
C ASN A 163 -6.35 7.64 -8.01
N ARG A 164 -7.31 8.12 -8.82
CA ARG A 164 -7.06 8.72 -10.13
C ARG A 164 -6.15 9.96 -10.04
N GLN A 165 -6.24 10.73 -8.97
CA GLN A 165 -5.42 11.93 -8.77
C GLN A 165 -3.91 11.63 -8.69
N PHE A 166 -3.52 10.43 -8.27
CA PHE A 166 -2.11 10.08 -8.11
C PHE A 166 -1.44 9.71 -9.44
N ILE A 167 -2.22 9.37 -10.47
CA ILE A 167 -1.68 9.02 -11.79
C ILE A 167 -0.99 10.23 -12.43
N THR A 168 -1.54 11.44 -12.28
CA THR A 168 -0.88 12.67 -12.76
C THR A 168 0.47 12.91 -12.08
N VAL A 169 0.59 12.57 -10.79
CA VAL A 169 1.87 12.64 -10.06
C VAL A 169 2.88 11.66 -10.67
N ASN A 170 2.46 10.41 -10.91
CA ASN A 170 3.32 9.38 -11.50
C ASN A 170 3.76 9.75 -12.93
N GLU A 171 2.88 10.32 -13.74
CA GLU A 171 3.20 10.81 -15.08
C GLU A 171 4.29 11.88 -15.03
N ARG A 172 4.15 12.85 -14.13
CA ARG A 172 5.16 13.90 -13.97
C ARG A 172 6.50 13.37 -13.49
N LEU A 173 6.49 12.34 -12.63
CA LEU A 173 7.72 11.64 -12.23
C LEU A 173 8.42 10.99 -13.43
N VAL A 174 7.69 10.26 -14.26
CA VAL A 174 8.25 9.59 -15.44
C VAL A 174 8.82 10.60 -16.43
N GLU A 175 8.14 11.73 -16.69
CA GLU A 175 8.68 12.82 -17.52
C GLU A 175 10.06 13.28 -17.03
N MET A 176 10.20 13.56 -15.73
CA MET A 176 11.47 13.99 -15.13
C MET A 176 12.56 12.91 -15.26
N LEU A 177 12.19 11.63 -15.08
CA LEU A 177 13.12 10.51 -15.18
C LEU A 177 13.61 10.29 -16.61
N VAL A 178 12.74 10.41 -17.61
CA VAL A 178 13.10 10.34 -19.05
C VAL A 178 14.05 11.45 -19.43
N GLU A 179 13.88 12.65 -18.86
CA GLU A 179 14.76 13.79 -19.07
C GLU A 179 16.07 13.71 -18.23
N GLY A 180 16.27 12.64 -17.45
CA GLY A 180 17.45 12.46 -16.59
C GLY A 180 17.50 13.31 -15.34
N ARG A 181 16.39 13.98 -14.97
CA ARG A 181 16.27 14.89 -13.83
C ARG A 181 15.95 14.13 -12.53
N ARG A 182 16.79 13.15 -12.18
CA ARG A 182 16.56 12.24 -11.02
C ARG A 182 16.39 12.96 -9.68
N GLN A 183 17.19 14.04 -9.46
CA GLN A 183 17.08 14.82 -8.21
C GLN A 183 15.72 15.52 -8.12
N GLU A 184 15.28 16.16 -9.19
CA GLU A 184 13.97 16.82 -9.21
C GLU A 184 12.82 15.82 -9.06
N ALA A 185 12.91 14.64 -9.68
CA ALA A 185 11.94 13.56 -9.52
C ALA A 185 11.88 13.06 -8.06
N SER A 186 13.03 12.93 -7.41
CA SER A 186 13.14 12.54 -6.00
C SER A 186 12.48 13.58 -5.09
N ASP A 187 12.82 14.86 -5.24
CA ASP A 187 12.26 15.94 -4.43
C ASP A 187 10.74 16.07 -4.64
N TYR A 188 10.30 15.90 -5.89
CA TYR A 188 8.87 15.92 -6.24
C TYR A 188 8.10 14.73 -5.63
N LEU A 189 8.67 13.52 -5.68
CA LEU A 189 8.05 12.36 -5.07
C LEU A 189 7.94 12.51 -3.55
N GLN A 190 9.00 13.00 -2.90
CA GLN A 190 8.97 13.25 -1.46
C GLN A 190 7.84 14.21 -1.08
N ALA A 191 7.78 15.38 -1.72
CA ALA A 191 6.74 16.37 -1.45
C ALA A 191 5.33 15.82 -1.74
N SER A 192 5.18 15.04 -2.82
CA SER A 192 3.90 14.41 -3.18
C SER A 192 3.44 13.40 -2.14
N LEU A 193 4.33 12.56 -1.61
CA LEU A 193 4.00 11.57 -0.56
C LEU A 193 3.63 12.25 0.76
N GLU A 194 4.33 13.32 1.15
CA GLU A 194 3.98 14.11 2.34
C GLU A 194 2.58 14.74 2.22
N GLU A 195 2.26 15.29 1.06
CA GLU A 195 0.94 15.88 0.78
C GLU A 195 -0.16 14.81 0.73
N GLN A 196 0.09 13.66 0.12
CA GLN A 196 -0.84 12.53 0.12
C GLN A 196 -1.16 12.07 1.54
N GLY A 197 -0.14 11.97 2.41
CA GLY A 197 -0.33 11.61 3.81
C GLY A 197 -1.23 12.61 4.54
N ARG A 198 -1.09 13.91 4.28
CA ARG A 198 -1.95 14.95 4.83
C ARG A 198 -3.41 14.80 4.36
N ILE A 199 -3.60 14.61 3.04
CA ILE A 199 -4.93 14.44 2.45
C ILE A 199 -5.64 13.20 3.04
N VAL A 200 -4.95 12.06 3.10
CA VAL A 200 -5.53 10.82 3.64
C VAL A 200 -5.95 11.00 5.10
N ASN A 201 -5.10 11.65 5.92
CA ASN A 201 -5.43 11.91 7.33
C ASN A 201 -6.65 12.83 7.49
N GLU A 202 -6.76 13.89 6.69
CA GLU A 202 -7.92 14.79 6.72
C GLU A 202 -9.22 14.05 6.34
N LEU A 203 -9.15 13.19 5.31
CA LEU A 203 -10.32 12.42 4.88
C LEU A 203 -10.73 11.37 5.93
N ILE A 204 -9.76 10.70 6.57
CA ILE A 204 -10.04 9.76 7.66
C ILE A 204 -10.67 10.48 8.86
N ALA A 205 -10.17 11.66 9.23
CA ALA A 205 -10.75 12.44 10.31
C ALA A 205 -12.21 12.79 10.02
N LYS A 206 -12.52 13.29 8.83
CA LYS A 206 -13.90 13.57 8.40
C LYS A 206 -14.79 12.33 8.45
N ILE A 207 -14.29 11.18 7.97
CA ILE A 207 -15.03 9.92 8.02
C ILE A 207 -15.36 9.52 9.45
N ASN A 208 -14.40 9.66 10.38
CA ASN A 208 -14.59 9.32 11.79
C ASN A 208 -15.59 10.25 12.49
N ASP A 209 -15.62 11.52 12.07
CA ASP A 209 -16.57 12.53 12.58
C ASP A 209 -17.96 12.43 11.90
N GLY A 210 -18.13 11.53 10.94
CA GLY A 210 -19.38 11.35 10.20
C GLY A 210 -19.65 12.44 9.17
N GLU A 211 -18.62 13.19 8.76
CA GLU A 211 -18.70 14.24 7.78
C GLU A 211 -18.64 13.67 6.34
N PRO A 212 -19.24 14.37 5.36
CA PRO A 212 -19.10 14.00 3.94
C PRO A 212 -17.66 14.27 3.44
N ILE A 213 -17.18 13.41 2.51
CA ILE A 213 -15.89 13.57 1.85
C ILE A 213 -16.06 13.65 0.33
#